data_212cb898ca41f650e350b61b915db2cd
#
_entry.id   212cb898ca41f650e350b61b915db2cd
#
_cell.length_a   1.000
_cell.length_b   1.000
_cell.length_c   1.000
_cell.angle_alpha   90.00
_cell.angle_beta   90.00
_cell.angle_gamma   90.00
#
_symmetry.space_group_name_H-M   'P 1'
#
loop_
_entity.id
_entity.type
_entity.pdbx_description
1 polymer ?
#
loop_
_entity_poly.entity_id
_entity_poly.type
_entity_poly.pdbx_seq_one_letter_code
_entity_poly.pdbx_strand_id
1 'polypeptide(L)'
;MNAMAGRLPNVRNKASYIAAKAAHNARDLDQCLAFYAREHQIMSRPAAPGREHIRAFLQGTLAGWPDLRLEVAQVVAEDDWVMGRCVATATHTTAVMGVPPTGKQVLTTFWDLHRFDEAGLIVQTWNLMDSLALMQQLGLLPSL
;
A
#
# COMPACT_ATOMS: atom_id res chain seq x y z
N MET A 1 20.67 19.46 20.41
CA MET A 1 20.07 18.51 19.48
C MET A 1 19.67 19.23 18.21
N ASN A 2 20.16 18.78 17.07
CA ASN A 2 19.97 19.50 15.82
C ASN A 2 18.59 19.13 15.22
N ALA A 3 17.61 20.04 15.31
CA ALA A 3 16.26 19.85 14.78
C ALA A 3 16.25 19.58 13.25
N MET A 4 17.32 19.93 12.54
CA MET A 4 17.49 19.63 11.12
C MET A 4 17.85 18.16 10.86
N ALA A 5 18.58 17.50 11.78
CA ALA A 5 19.00 16.11 11.60
C ALA A 5 17.81 15.13 11.57
N GLY A 6 16.70 15.42 12.29
CA GLY A 6 15.48 14.62 12.25
C GLY A 6 14.55 14.96 11.07
N ARG A 7 14.70 16.13 10.45
CA ARG A 7 13.85 16.57 9.33
C ARG A 7 14.19 15.92 8.01
N LEU A 8 15.48 15.70 7.70
CA LEU A 8 15.91 15.16 6.41
C LEU A 8 15.44 13.72 6.19
N PRO A 9 15.58 12.78 7.18
CA PRO A 9 15.01 11.44 7.04
C PRO A 9 13.49 11.45 6.85
N ASN A 10 12.75 12.30 7.56
CA ASN A 10 11.30 12.40 7.46
C ASN A 10 10.87 12.85 6.06
N VAL A 11 11.52 13.88 5.50
CA VAL A 11 11.27 14.38 4.15
C VAL A 11 11.58 13.29 3.12
N ARG A 12 12.73 12.63 3.23
CA ARG A 12 13.13 11.54 2.36
C ARG A 12 12.16 10.37 2.42
N ASN A 13 11.79 9.93 3.62
CA ASN A 13 10.93 8.76 3.82
C ASN A 13 9.51 9.01 3.32
N LYS A 14 8.97 10.21 3.54
CA LYS A 14 7.67 10.59 2.93
C LYS A 14 7.73 10.61 1.41
N ALA A 15 8.79 11.14 0.84
CA ALA A 15 8.98 11.17 -0.60
C ALA A 15 9.08 9.75 -1.18
N SER A 16 9.77 8.82 -0.50
CA SER A 16 9.86 7.42 -0.88
C SER A 16 8.49 6.73 -0.85
N TYR A 17 7.69 7.01 0.18
CA TYR A 17 6.32 6.48 0.27
C TYR A 17 5.47 6.91 -0.94
N ILE A 18 5.47 8.19 -1.27
CA ILE A 18 4.73 8.75 -2.41
C ILE A 18 5.25 8.17 -3.73
N ALA A 19 6.57 8.09 -3.88
CA ALA A 19 7.19 7.56 -5.10
C ALA A 19 6.89 6.08 -5.32
N ALA A 20 6.81 5.28 -4.24
CA ALA A 20 6.44 3.87 -4.34
C ALA A 20 4.99 3.71 -4.86
N LYS A 21 4.05 4.56 -4.41
CA LYS A 21 2.68 4.53 -4.91
C LYS A 21 2.60 4.98 -6.38
N ALA A 22 3.39 5.97 -6.76
CA ALA A 22 3.49 6.42 -8.16
C ALA A 22 4.05 5.31 -9.07
N ALA A 23 5.07 4.58 -8.62
CA ALA A 23 5.62 3.43 -9.35
C ALA A 23 4.58 2.31 -9.49
N HIS A 24 3.78 2.05 -8.45
CA HIS A 24 2.67 1.10 -8.53
C HIS A 24 1.66 1.52 -9.59
N ASN A 25 1.25 2.79 -9.62
CA ASN A 25 0.33 3.30 -10.63
C ASN A 25 0.89 3.20 -12.05
N ALA A 26 2.21 3.33 -12.19
CA ALA A 26 2.91 3.15 -13.46
C ALA A 26 3.10 1.67 -13.84
N ARG A 27 2.70 0.73 -12.97
CA ARG A 27 2.92 -0.71 -13.13
C ARG A 27 4.40 -1.11 -13.15
N ASP A 28 5.26 -0.27 -12.60
CA ASP A 28 6.69 -0.54 -12.46
C ASP A 28 6.97 -1.17 -11.09
N LEU A 29 6.76 -2.49 -11.00
CA LEU A 29 6.92 -3.22 -9.76
C LEU A 29 8.40 -3.30 -9.32
N ASP A 30 9.33 -3.31 -10.25
CA ASP A 30 10.76 -3.28 -9.91
C ASP A 30 11.11 -1.97 -9.20
N GLN A 31 10.61 -0.85 -9.69
CA GLN A 31 10.79 0.44 -9.02
C GLN A 31 10.08 0.48 -7.66
N CYS A 32 8.88 -0.11 -7.55
CA CYS A 32 8.21 -0.26 -6.25
C CYS A 32 9.11 -1.00 -5.25
N LEU A 33 9.65 -2.14 -5.65
CA LEU A 33 10.46 -2.97 -4.76
C LEU A 33 11.77 -2.30 -4.37
N ALA A 34 12.29 -1.39 -5.18
CA ALA A 34 13.51 -0.65 -4.87
C ALA A 34 13.39 0.18 -3.58
N PHE A 35 12.17 0.51 -3.13
CA PHE A 35 11.94 1.23 -1.87
C PHE A 35 11.91 0.31 -0.63
N TYR A 36 11.92 -1.00 -0.82
CA TYR A 36 11.84 -1.99 0.26
C TYR A 36 13.19 -2.63 0.50
N ALA A 37 13.54 -2.84 1.77
CA ALA A 37 14.73 -3.60 2.13
C ALA A 37 14.59 -5.06 1.67
N ARG A 38 15.71 -5.71 1.39
CA ARG A 38 15.71 -7.11 0.96
C ARG A 38 15.02 -8.03 1.96
N GLU A 39 15.20 -7.78 3.24
CA GLU A 39 14.66 -8.55 4.38
C GLU A 39 13.32 -8.00 4.90
N HIS A 40 12.64 -7.17 4.14
CA HIS A 40 11.37 -6.55 4.53
C HIS A 40 10.37 -7.57 5.09
N GLN A 41 9.63 -7.17 6.12
CA GLN A 41 8.59 -7.98 6.75
C GLN A 41 7.24 -7.28 6.71
N ILE A 42 6.19 -8.02 6.31
CA ILE A 42 4.79 -7.62 6.52
C ILE A 42 4.41 -8.09 7.92
N MET A 43 3.94 -7.16 8.76
CA MET A 43 3.64 -7.40 10.17
C MET A 43 2.16 -7.62 10.44
N SER A 44 1.29 -7.15 9.55
CA SER A 44 -0.17 -7.17 9.74
C SER A 44 -0.82 -8.51 9.40
N ARG A 45 -0.06 -9.46 8.85
CA ARG A 45 -0.52 -10.81 8.54
C ARG A 45 0.67 -11.77 8.48
N PRO A 46 0.44 -13.09 8.64
CA PRO A 46 1.50 -14.06 8.43
C PRO A 46 2.04 -13.99 7.00
N ALA A 47 3.35 -13.80 6.90
CA ALA A 47 4.08 -13.82 5.63
C ALA A 47 5.54 -14.16 5.92
N ALA A 48 6.20 -14.87 5.02
CA ALA A 48 7.62 -15.10 5.14
C ALA A 48 8.38 -13.77 4.92
N PRO A 49 9.55 -13.57 5.54
CA PRO A 49 10.34 -12.36 5.33
C PRO A 49 10.86 -12.27 3.89
N GLY A 50 11.07 -11.04 3.43
CA GLY A 50 11.65 -10.75 2.14
C GLY A 50 10.75 -9.88 1.26
N ARG A 51 11.37 -8.97 0.51
CA ARG A 51 10.65 -8.04 -0.35
C ARG A 51 9.93 -8.70 -1.53
N GLU A 52 10.30 -9.92 -1.90
CA GLU A 52 9.61 -10.66 -2.96
C GLU A 52 8.15 -10.99 -2.60
N HIS A 53 7.80 -11.02 -1.32
CA HIS A 53 6.40 -11.07 -0.89
C HIS A 53 5.60 -9.85 -1.33
N ILE A 54 6.24 -8.67 -1.34
CA ILE A 54 5.60 -7.45 -1.83
C ILE A 54 5.33 -7.61 -3.34
N ARG A 55 6.27 -8.14 -4.11
CA ARG A 55 6.04 -8.42 -5.53
C ARG A 55 4.84 -9.31 -5.75
N ALA A 56 4.79 -10.46 -5.07
CA ALA A 56 3.69 -11.40 -5.18
C ALA A 56 2.34 -10.79 -4.78
N PHE A 57 2.34 -10.02 -3.70
CA PHE A 57 1.15 -9.30 -3.23
C PHE A 57 0.66 -8.28 -4.25
N LEU A 58 1.54 -7.46 -4.79
CA LEU A 58 1.18 -6.45 -5.79
C LEU A 58 0.69 -7.08 -7.09
N GLN A 59 1.36 -8.14 -7.55
CA GLN A 59 0.94 -8.89 -8.74
C GLN A 59 -0.45 -9.49 -8.56
N GLY A 60 -0.72 -10.10 -7.40
CA GLY A 60 -2.03 -10.66 -7.09
C GLY A 60 -3.13 -9.60 -7.02
N THR A 61 -2.82 -8.46 -6.43
CA THR A 61 -3.76 -7.33 -6.34
C THR A 61 -4.10 -6.79 -7.73
N LEU A 62 -3.10 -6.61 -8.58
CA LEU A 62 -3.30 -6.12 -9.95
C LEU A 62 -3.98 -7.16 -10.85
N ALA A 63 -3.80 -8.45 -10.58
CA ALA A 63 -4.54 -9.50 -11.28
C ALA A 63 -6.04 -9.44 -10.96
N GLY A 64 -6.39 -9.18 -9.69
CA GLY A 64 -7.78 -9.02 -9.26
C GLY A 64 -8.41 -7.68 -9.66
N TRP A 65 -7.60 -6.63 -9.70
CA TRP A 65 -8.03 -5.26 -9.97
C TRP A 65 -7.11 -4.61 -11.02
N PRO A 66 -7.26 -4.97 -12.32
CA PRO A 66 -6.29 -4.55 -13.35
C PRO A 66 -6.14 -3.05 -13.53
N ASP A 67 -7.19 -2.28 -13.31
CA ASP A 67 -7.20 -0.81 -13.43
C ASP A 67 -6.99 -0.09 -12.08
N LEU A 68 -6.57 -0.81 -11.06
CA LEU A 68 -6.35 -0.25 -9.72
C LEU A 68 -5.46 1.00 -9.77
N ARG A 69 -5.95 2.07 -9.18
CA ARG A 69 -5.22 3.32 -9.02
C ARG A 69 -5.19 3.73 -7.56
N LEU A 70 -4.02 4.13 -7.10
CA LEU A 70 -3.78 4.57 -5.74
C LEU A 70 -3.55 6.08 -5.71
N GLU A 71 -4.23 6.75 -4.78
CA GLU A 71 -4.01 8.16 -4.49
C GLU A 71 -3.57 8.31 -3.03
N VAL A 72 -2.43 8.95 -2.81
CA VAL A 72 -1.97 9.28 -1.45
C VAL A 72 -2.74 10.50 -0.98
N ALA A 73 -3.67 10.31 -0.06
CA ALA A 73 -4.50 11.38 0.48
C ALA A 73 -3.79 12.14 1.60
N GLN A 74 -3.07 11.40 2.46
CA GLN A 74 -2.32 11.98 3.56
C GLN A 74 -1.08 11.13 3.83
N VAL A 75 0.00 11.78 4.23
CA VAL A 75 1.23 11.12 4.69
C VAL A 75 1.86 11.94 5.81
N VAL A 76 2.20 11.26 6.90
CA VAL A 76 2.87 11.85 8.05
C VAL A 76 4.09 11.01 8.39
N ALA A 77 5.13 11.65 8.93
CA ALA A 77 6.35 10.96 9.33
C ALA A 77 6.90 11.54 10.62
N GLU A 78 7.41 10.66 11.47
CA GLU A 78 8.12 10.98 12.70
C GLU A 78 9.17 9.91 12.93
N ASP A 79 10.38 10.32 13.27
CA ASP A 79 11.54 9.44 13.44
C ASP A 79 11.76 8.56 12.19
N ASP A 80 11.78 7.23 12.34
CA ASP A 80 11.92 6.28 11.25
C ASP A 80 10.56 5.72 10.76
N TRP A 81 9.45 6.35 11.16
CA TRP A 81 8.09 5.92 10.85
C TRP A 81 7.43 6.82 9.82
N VAL A 82 6.68 6.22 8.91
CA VAL A 82 5.79 6.90 7.97
C VAL A 82 4.42 6.25 8.00
N MET A 83 3.37 7.05 8.15
CA MET A 83 1.99 6.62 8.04
C MET A 83 1.37 7.29 6.82
N GLY A 84 0.80 6.50 5.92
CA GLY A 84 0.07 7.00 4.77
C GLY A 84 -1.37 6.50 4.75
N ARG A 85 -2.29 7.38 4.35
CA ARG A 85 -3.67 7.02 4.02
C ARG A 85 -3.84 7.18 2.53
N CYS A 86 -4.26 6.09 1.88
CA CYS A 86 -4.46 6.04 0.44
C CYS A 86 -5.90 5.74 0.10
N VAL A 87 -6.37 6.32 -1.00
CA VAL A 87 -7.64 5.97 -1.63
C VAL A 87 -7.33 5.10 -2.84
N ALA A 88 -7.96 3.94 -2.90
CA ALA A 88 -7.84 2.99 -4.00
C ALA A 88 -9.15 2.99 -4.80
N THR A 89 -9.05 3.17 -6.10
CA THR A 89 -10.19 3.06 -7.02
C THR A 89 -9.93 1.98 -8.06
N ALA A 90 -10.94 1.20 -8.37
CA ALA A 90 -10.85 0.13 -9.37
C ALA A 90 -12.22 -0.22 -9.92
N THR A 91 -12.25 -0.89 -11.06
CA THR A 91 -13.48 -1.41 -11.64
C THR A 91 -13.54 -2.93 -11.41
N HIS A 92 -14.68 -3.43 -10.94
CA HIS A 92 -14.88 -4.85 -10.67
C HIS A 92 -15.09 -5.62 -11.96
N THR A 93 -13.99 -5.98 -12.64
CA THR A 93 -14.00 -6.68 -13.92
C THR A 93 -13.56 -8.14 -13.85
N THR A 94 -13.07 -8.58 -12.68
CA THR A 94 -12.69 -9.97 -12.40
C THR A 94 -13.44 -10.47 -11.19
N ALA A 95 -13.63 -11.80 -11.07
CA ALA A 95 -14.24 -12.37 -9.88
C ALA A 95 -13.34 -12.12 -8.65
N VAL A 96 -13.90 -11.53 -7.61
CA VAL A 96 -13.21 -11.20 -6.36
C VAL A 96 -14.07 -11.64 -5.18
N MET A 97 -13.48 -12.30 -4.21
CA MET A 97 -14.16 -12.77 -2.99
C MET A 97 -15.41 -13.64 -3.32
N GLY A 98 -15.35 -14.41 -4.39
CA GLY A 98 -16.48 -15.24 -4.84
C GLY A 98 -17.59 -14.47 -5.54
N VAL A 99 -17.46 -13.17 -5.75
CA VAL A 99 -18.44 -12.33 -6.46
C VAL A 99 -18.03 -12.25 -7.92
N PRO A 100 -18.91 -12.67 -8.86
CA PRO A 100 -18.68 -12.48 -10.30
C PRO A 100 -18.52 -11.00 -10.65
N PRO A 101 -17.84 -10.69 -11.77
CA PRO A 101 -17.66 -9.29 -12.20
C PRO A 101 -18.99 -8.56 -12.31
N THR A 102 -19.07 -7.38 -11.66
CA THR A 102 -20.27 -6.52 -11.69
C THR A 102 -20.13 -5.33 -12.62
N GLY A 103 -18.90 -5.00 -13.05
CA GLY A 103 -18.60 -3.78 -13.79
C GLY A 103 -18.68 -2.51 -12.96
N LYS A 104 -18.96 -2.62 -11.65
CA LYS A 104 -19.04 -1.46 -10.75
C LYS A 104 -17.66 -0.89 -10.45
N GLN A 105 -17.57 0.43 -10.36
CA GLN A 105 -16.40 1.08 -9.80
C GLN A 105 -16.50 1.00 -8.29
N VAL A 106 -15.40 0.58 -7.65
CA VAL A 106 -15.28 0.51 -6.19
C VAL A 106 -14.24 1.51 -5.72
N LEU A 107 -14.45 2.05 -4.52
CA LEU A 107 -13.53 2.94 -3.85
C LEU A 107 -13.33 2.42 -2.43
N THR A 108 -12.08 2.22 -2.05
CA THR A 108 -11.74 1.82 -0.69
C THR A 108 -10.57 2.65 -0.16
N THR A 109 -10.41 2.65 1.13
CA THR A 109 -9.31 3.35 1.80
C THR A 109 -8.44 2.33 2.50
N PHE A 110 -7.13 2.54 2.46
CA PHE A 110 -6.20 1.75 3.24
C PHE A 110 -5.14 2.63 3.88
N TRP A 111 -4.54 2.12 4.94
CA TRP A 111 -3.48 2.77 5.69
C TRP A 111 -2.26 1.87 5.71
N ASP A 112 -1.10 2.47 5.46
CA ASP A 112 0.20 1.82 5.64
C ASP A 112 0.94 2.50 6.78
N LEU A 113 1.47 1.71 7.68
CA LEU A 113 2.49 2.15 8.62
C LEU A 113 3.79 1.46 8.23
N HIS A 114 4.80 2.24 7.89
CA HIS A 114 6.12 1.74 7.52
C HIS A 114 7.17 2.18 8.51
N ARG A 115 8.09 1.25 8.83
CA ARG A 115 9.35 1.60 9.48
C ARG A 115 10.47 1.56 8.45
N PHE A 116 11.29 2.58 8.44
CA PHE A 116 12.42 2.75 7.54
C PHE A 116 13.74 2.46 8.25
N ASP A 117 14.73 1.97 7.52
CA ASP A 117 16.10 1.84 8.02
C ASP A 117 16.91 3.12 7.78
N GLU A 118 18.18 3.13 8.23
CA GLU A 118 19.07 4.27 8.04
C GLU A 118 19.38 4.57 6.56
N ALA A 119 19.32 3.55 5.70
CA ALA A 119 19.51 3.71 4.26
C ALA A 119 18.27 4.29 3.55
N GLY A 120 17.14 4.45 4.27
CA GLY A 120 15.90 4.95 3.70
C GLY A 120 15.06 3.91 3.00
N LEU A 121 15.22 2.64 3.36
CA LEU A 121 14.43 1.54 2.82
C LEU A 121 13.38 1.08 3.85
N ILE A 122 12.24 0.63 3.36
CA ILE A 122 11.15 0.13 4.20
C ILE A 122 11.51 -1.26 4.70
N VAL A 123 11.59 -1.44 6.02
CA VAL A 123 11.95 -2.73 6.64
C VAL A 123 10.77 -3.46 7.23
N GLN A 124 9.73 -2.75 7.67
CA GLN A 124 8.52 -3.34 8.21
C GLN A 124 7.29 -2.57 7.73
N THR A 125 6.20 -3.31 7.49
CA THR A 125 4.93 -2.73 7.06
C THR A 125 3.78 -3.32 7.85
N TRP A 126 2.92 -2.47 8.38
CA TRP A 126 1.57 -2.79 8.82
C TRP A 126 0.61 -2.17 7.82
N ASN A 127 -0.36 -2.93 7.37
CA ASN A 127 -1.33 -2.49 6.37
C ASN A 127 -2.74 -2.81 6.84
N LEU A 128 -3.65 -1.88 6.71
CA LEU A 128 -5.05 -2.04 7.08
C LEU A 128 -5.94 -1.43 6.00
N MET A 129 -6.85 -2.23 5.49
CA MET A 129 -7.82 -1.80 4.48
C MET A 129 -9.23 -1.77 5.08
N ASP A 130 -10.07 -0.85 4.61
CA ASP A 130 -11.50 -0.83 4.94
C ASP A 130 -12.22 -1.92 4.14
N SER A 131 -12.07 -3.17 4.62
CA SER A 131 -12.65 -4.34 3.98
C SER A 131 -14.18 -4.35 4.08
N LEU A 132 -14.74 -3.78 5.14
CA LEU A 132 -16.20 -3.70 5.31
C LEU A 132 -16.82 -2.86 4.19
N ALA A 133 -16.27 -1.70 3.90
CA ALA A 133 -16.73 -0.84 2.83
C ALA A 133 -16.64 -1.53 1.47
N LEU A 134 -15.56 -2.26 1.20
CA LEU A 134 -15.41 -3.04 -0.02
C LEU A 134 -16.47 -4.13 -0.13
N MET A 135 -16.68 -4.89 0.93
CA MET A 135 -17.68 -5.98 0.95
C MET A 135 -19.10 -5.46 0.74
N GLN A 136 -19.42 -4.28 1.28
CA GLN A 136 -20.71 -3.63 1.06
C GLN A 136 -20.89 -3.23 -0.41
N GLN A 137 -19.86 -2.64 -1.02
CA GLN A 137 -19.90 -2.25 -2.44
C GLN A 137 -20.04 -3.46 -3.36
N LEU A 138 -19.49 -4.61 -2.98
CA LEU A 138 -19.62 -5.87 -3.73
C LEU A 138 -20.94 -6.60 -3.47
N GLY A 139 -21.79 -6.11 -2.58
CA GLY A 139 -23.07 -6.71 -2.25
C GLY A 139 -22.98 -7.93 -1.32
N LEU A 140 -21.83 -8.14 -0.67
CA LEU A 140 -21.64 -9.25 0.27
C LEU A 140 -22.24 -8.98 1.65
N LEU A 141 -22.47 -7.72 1.97
CA LEU A 141 -23.03 -7.28 3.25
C LEU A 141 -24.13 -6.24 3.00
N PRO A 142 -25.15 -6.17 3.88
CA PRO A 142 -26.16 -5.12 3.80
C PRO A 142 -25.54 -3.73 3.91
N SER A 143 -26.14 -2.77 3.20
CA SER A 143 -25.79 -1.35 3.40
C SER A 143 -26.24 -0.88 4.79
N LEU A 144 -25.40 -0.12 5.45
CA LEU A 144 -25.73 0.51 6.73
C LEU A 144 -26.48 1.79 6.52
#